data_c473e3760fde402983cdaf1c7c883d55
#
_entry.id   c473e3760fde402983cdaf1c7c883d55
#
_cell.length_a   1.000
_cell.length_b   1.000
_cell.length_c   1.000
_cell.angle_alpha   90.00
_cell.angle_beta   90.00
_cell.angle_gamma   90.00
#
_symmetry.space_group_name_H-M   'P 1'
#
loop_
_entity.id
_entity.type
_entity.pdbx_description
1 polymer ?
#
loop_
_entity_poly.entity_id
_entity_poly.type
_entity_poly.pdbx_seq_one_letter_code
_entity_poly.pdbx_strand_id
1 'polypeptide(L)'
;MSIVVEYVIAHSLNCSPLRMFGVTILGNNSALPAYDRHPTAQVITLNDQLFLIDCGEGTQIQMSRYKIRRSKIHHIFISHLHGDHYFGLIGLVTSMGLLGRKQELHIYAPSALQNILTLQLEVAATTLPFALVFHPLEKDGPLIDNPKFSVACFATRHRIPCWGFIIREKKKPRKINKEKVLAFGIPANFYEQLKEGEDYTTKHGEVIRNELVTIPNKLPRSYAFCADTVFDESIAEKTKKVTVLYHETTYLKAQSDRAESRFHATTEQAAFIAVKAETERLLIGHFSSKYENLHDFLAETQTVFPNTELAVEGVTFIL
;
A
#
# COMPACT_ATOMS: atom_id res chain seq x y z
N MET A 1 24.21 3.20 26.50
CA MET A 1 23.56 4.45 26.13
C MET A 1 22.41 4.09 25.21
N SER A 2 21.20 4.07 25.75
CA SER A 2 20.00 3.73 24.98
C SER A 2 19.61 4.91 24.10
N ILE A 3 19.70 4.74 22.80
CA ILE A 3 19.11 5.69 21.85
C ILE A 3 17.62 5.35 21.80
N VAL A 4 16.84 6.07 22.56
CA VAL A 4 15.39 6.09 22.44
C VAL A 4 15.09 6.90 21.18
N VAL A 5 14.77 6.21 20.09
CA VAL A 5 14.15 6.85 18.94
C VAL A 5 12.72 7.15 19.36
N GLU A 6 12.43 8.39 19.71
CA GLU A 6 11.06 8.88 19.93
C GLU A 6 10.30 8.80 18.62
N TYR A 7 9.60 7.68 18.40
CA TYR A 7 8.53 7.64 17.41
C TYR A 7 7.40 8.52 17.91
N VAL A 8 7.17 9.61 17.23
CA VAL A 8 6.00 10.45 17.45
C VAL A 8 4.76 9.60 17.14
N ILE A 9 4.18 9.02 18.18
CA ILE A 9 2.83 8.48 18.11
C ILE A 9 1.95 9.67 17.72
N ALA A 10 1.41 9.64 16.52
CA ALA A 10 0.58 10.72 15.98
C ALA A 10 -0.72 10.85 16.79
N HIS A 11 -0.61 11.45 17.97
CA HIS A 11 -1.74 12.03 18.69
C HIS A 11 -2.03 13.37 18.03
N SER A 12 -3.15 13.41 17.29
CA SER A 12 -3.80 14.62 16.77
C SER A 12 -2.90 15.64 16.06
N LEU A 13 -2.46 15.33 14.86
CA LEU A 13 -2.24 16.37 13.88
C LEU A 13 -3.61 16.80 13.33
N ASN A 14 -4.04 18.02 13.66
CA ASN A 14 -5.05 18.79 12.94
C ASN A 14 -4.55 19.13 11.53
N CYS A 15 -4.20 18.11 10.77
CA CYS A 15 -3.96 18.22 9.34
C CYS A 15 -5.30 17.98 8.66
N SER A 16 -5.75 18.93 7.87
CA SER A 16 -6.98 18.83 7.09
C SER A 16 -7.10 17.42 6.49
N PRO A 17 -8.18 16.65 6.76
CA PRO A 17 -8.27 15.21 6.42
C PRO A 17 -8.29 14.91 4.92
N LEU A 18 -8.15 15.91 4.08
CA LEU A 18 -8.53 15.86 2.66
C LEU A 18 -7.44 15.37 1.68
N ARG A 19 -6.23 15.03 2.11
CA ARG A 19 -5.14 14.66 1.15
C ARG A 19 -4.04 13.78 1.75
N MET A 20 -4.37 12.85 2.63
CA MET A 20 -3.38 11.93 3.18
C MET A 20 -3.21 10.71 2.27
N PHE A 21 -1.97 10.38 1.94
CA PHE A 21 -1.59 9.06 1.46
C PHE A 21 -0.61 8.48 2.48
N GLY A 22 -1.00 7.39 3.12
CA GLY A 22 -0.19 6.76 4.16
C GLY A 22 -0.47 5.27 4.29
N VAL A 23 0.48 4.58 4.88
CA VAL A 23 0.44 3.13 5.14
C VAL A 23 0.51 2.92 6.64
N THR A 24 -0.52 2.33 7.23
CA THR A 24 -0.53 1.92 8.64
C THR A 24 -0.26 0.43 8.73
N ILE A 25 0.78 0.05 9.44
CA ILE A 25 1.14 -1.36 9.65
C ILE A 25 0.28 -1.92 10.79
N LEU A 26 -0.43 -3.01 10.54
CA LEU A 26 -1.20 -3.74 11.54
C LEU A 26 -0.52 -5.04 11.96
N GLY A 27 0.30 -5.62 11.07
CA GLY A 27 1.09 -6.81 11.31
C GLY A 27 2.30 -6.85 10.39
N ASN A 28 3.44 -7.24 10.93
CA ASN A 28 4.72 -7.26 10.24
C ASN A 28 5.49 -8.56 10.42
N ASN A 29 4.87 -9.59 11.04
CA ASN A 29 5.50 -10.87 11.31
C ASN A 29 5.13 -11.93 10.28
N SER A 30 6.07 -12.83 9.99
CA SER A 30 5.92 -13.98 9.11
C SER A 30 5.40 -15.19 9.87
N ALA A 31 4.55 -15.98 9.24
CA ALA A 31 4.03 -17.28 9.61
C ALA A 31 3.13 -17.30 10.87
N LEU A 32 3.53 -16.70 11.98
CA LEU A 32 2.79 -16.79 13.25
C LEU A 32 3.00 -15.53 14.11
N PRO A 33 2.10 -15.23 15.06
CA PRO A 33 2.33 -14.16 16.04
C PRO A 33 3.53 -14.50 16.93
N ALA A 34 4.41 -13.52 17.16
CA ALA A 34 5.54 -13.68 18.09
C ALA A 34 6.02 -12.30 18.56
N TYR A 35 6.44 -12.20 19.84
CA TYR A 35 7.00 -10.97 20.43
C TYR A 35 6.08 -9.74 20.27
N ASP A 36 4.79 -9.91 20.57
CA ASP A 36 3.73 -8.89 20.35
C ASP A 36 3.60 -8.40 18.90
N ARG A 37 4.21 -9.09 17.94
CA ARG A 37 4.03 -8.85 16.51
C ARG A 37 2.99 -9.80 15.93
N HIS A 38 2.19 -9.28 15.00
CA HIS A 38 1.06 -9.96 14.38
C HIS A 38 1.38 -10.34 12.92
N PRO A 39 0.71 -11.38 12.39
CA PRO A 39 0.77 -11.73 10.98
C PRO A 39 0.40 -10.56 10.06
N THR A 40 0.84 -10.66 8.81
CA THR A 40 0.82 -9.59 7.82
C THR A 40 -0.54 -8.95 7.63
N ALA A 41 -0.62 -7.64 7.86
CA ALA A 41 -1.76 -6.80 7.50
C ALA A 41 -1.36 -5.32 7.43
N GLN A 42 -1.84 -4.60 6.42
CA GLN A 42 -1.57 -3.19 6.23
C GLN A 42 -2.83 -2.44 5.80
N VAL A 43 -3.03 -1.24 6.32
CA VAL A 43 -4.10 -0.35 5.88
C VAL A 43 -3.53 0.82 5.12
N ILE A 44 -3.92 0.96 3.88
CA ILE A 44 -3.58 2.10 3.05
C ILE A 44 -4.68 3.15 3.20
N THR A 45 -4.29 4.35 3.59
CA THR A 45 -5.16 5.53 3.58
C THR A 45 -4.85 6.35 2.35
N LEU A 46 -5.80 6.51 1.45
CA LEU A 46 -5.66 7.37 0.28
C LEU A 46 -6.86 8.31 0.17
N ASN A 47 -6.64 9.59 0.46
CA ASN A 47 -7.71 10.56 0.66
C ASN A 47 -8.65 10.08 1.79
N ASP A 48 -9.96 9.88 1.49
CA ASP A 48 -10.95 9.43 2.47
C ASP A 48 -11.23 7.92 2.40
N GLN A 49 -10.49 7.17 1.58
CA GLN A 49 -10.67 5.73 1.39
C GLN A 49 -9.62 4.95 2.16
N LEU A 50 -10.03 3.79 2.67
CA LEU A 50 -9.13 2.82 3.28
C LEU A 50 -9.14 1.54 2.43
N PHE A 51 -7.94 1.03 2.17
CA PHE A 51 -7.71 -0.27 1.54
C PHE A 51 -7.00 -1.17 2.55
N LEU A 52 -7.38 -2.44 2.59
CA LEU A 52 -6.66 -3.44 3.38
C LEU A 52 -5.81 -4.29 2.45
N ILE A 53 -4.53 -4.45 2.74
CA ILE A 53 -3.63 -5.41 2.09
C ILE A 53 -3.28 -6.47 3.12
N ASP A 54 -3.62 -7.69 2.79
CA ASP A 54 -3.59 -8.86 3.64
C ASP A 54 -4.40 -8.72 4.94
N CYS A 55 -4.76 -9.84 5.51
CA CYS A 55 -5.62 -9.92 6.69
C CYS A 55 -5.24 -11.15 7.51
N GLY A 56 -4.04 -11.16 8.04
CA GLY A 56 -3.56 -12.22 8.93
C GLY A 56 -4.35 -12.30 10.23
N GLU A 57 -4.08 -13.32 11.01
CA GLU A 57 -4.72 -13.50 12.32
C GLU A 57 -4.53 -12.28 13.22
N GLY A 58 -5.59 -11.89 13.93
CA GLY A 58 -5.55 -10.72 14.83
C GLY A 58 -5.75 -9.36 14.16
N THR A 59 -5.84 -9.27 12.82
CA THR A 59 -5.98 -7.99 12.10
C THR A 59 -7.12 -7.12 12.64
N GLN A 60 -8.30 -7.69 12.93
CA GLN A 60 -9.40 -6.89 13.47
C GLN A 60 -9.17 -6.41 14.92
N ILE A 61 -8.34 -7.10 15.70
CA ILE A 61 -7.92 -6.66 17.04
C ILE A 61 -7.02 -5.44 16.88
N GLN A 62 -6.04 -5.52 15.99
CA GLN A 62 -5.14 -4.42 15.66
C GLN A 62 -5.89 -3.20 15.10
N MET A 63 -6.88 -3.42 14.24
CA MET A 63 -7.77 -2.33 13.77
C MET A 63 -8.47 -1.62 14.93
N SER A 64 -8.92 -2.37 15.94
CA SER A 64 -9.55 -1.78 17.13
C SER A 64 -8.53 -1.02 17.98
N ARG A 65 -7.34 -1.60 18.19
CA ARG A 65 -6.23 -1.01 18.95
C ARG A 65 -5.79 0.33 18.34
N TYR A 66 -5.64 0.39 17.02
CA TYR A 66 -5.18 1.59 16.30
C TYR A 66 -6.32 2.45 15.74
N LYS A 67 -7.57 2.21 16.18
CA LYS A 67 -8.76 3.00 15.83
C LYS A 67 -9.03 3.10 14.33
N ILE A 68 -8.73 2.05 13.58
CA ILE A 68 -9.02 1.96 12.15
C ILE A 68 -10.51 1.76 11.93
N ARG A 69 -11.11 2.62 11.12
CA ARG A 69 -12.55 2.57 10.80
C ARG A 69 -12.85 1.50 9.75
N ARG A 70 -13.20 0.29 10.17
CA ARG A 70 -13.54 -0.86 9.29
C ARG A 70 -14.62 -0.52 8.26
N SER A 71 -15.59 0.33 8.60
CA SER A 71 -16.67 0.76 7.69
C SER A 71 -16.17 1.52 6.45
N LYS A 72 -14.98 2.11 6.49
CA LYS A 72 -14.36 2.82 5.37
C LYS A 72 -13.55 1.91 4.44
N ILE A 73 -13.38 0.64 4.76
CA ILE A 73 -12.69 -0.33 3.91
C ILE A 73 -13.70 -0.87 2.90
N HIS A 74 -13.49 -0.58 1.63
CA HIS A 74 -14.31 -1.06 0.52
C HIS A 74 -13.58 -2.09 -0.35
N HIS A 75 -12.25 -2.15 -0.26
CA HIS A 75 -11.40 -3.02 -1.04
C HIS A 75 -10.40 -3.73 -0.14
N ILE A 76 -10.31 -5.04 -0.27
CA ILE A 76 -9.34 -5.92 0.42
C ILE A 76 -8.54 -6.63 -0.65
N PHE A 77 -7.23 -6.61 -0.53
CA PHE A 77 -6.28 -7.26 -1.42
C PHE A 77 -5.56 -8.36 -0.64
N ILE A 78 -5.72 -9.61 -1.04
CA ILE A 78 -5.04 -10.76 -0.42
C ILE A 78 -3.96 -11.25 -1.38
N SER A 79 -2.72 -11.17 -0.94
CA SER A 79 -1.57 -11.50 -1.76
C SER A 79 -1.52 -12.98 -2.13
N HIS A 80 -1.72 -13.86 -1.16
CA HIS A 80 -1.74 -15.31 -1.35
C HIS A 80 -2.43 -16.02 -0.19
N LEU A 81 -2.54 -17.36 -0.26
CA LEU A 81 -3.34 -18.14 0.66
C LEU A 81 -2.54 -18.91 1.72
N HIS A 82 -1.38 -18.39 2.18
CA HIS A 82 -0.81 -18.79 3.46
C HIS A 82 -1.57 -18.13 4.60
N GLY A 83 -1.72 -18.84 5.72
CA GLY A 83 -2.62 -18.44 6.81
C GLY A 83 -2.31 -17.06 7.41
N ASP A 84 -1.03 -16.72 7.50
CA ASP A 84 -0.55 -15.43 8.02
C ASP A 84 -0.92 -14.22 7.13
N HIS A 85 -1.53 -14.45 5.95
CA HIS A 85 -2.01 -13.40 5.05
C HIS A 85 -3.54 -13.30 4.97
N TYR A 86 -4.33 -14.31 5.43
CA TYR A 86 -5.78 -14.22 5.28
C TYR A 86 -6.63 -14.85 6.40
N PHE A 87 -6.06 -15.55 7.41
CA PHE A 87 -6.86 -16.21 8.45
C PHE A 87 -7.71 -15.27 9.28
N GLY A 88 -7.39 -13.98 9.35
CA GLY A 88 -8.22 -12.97 9.99
C GLY A 88 -9.43 -12.52 9.17
N LEU A 89 -9.49 -12.87 7.87
CA LEU A 89 -10.45 -12.29 6.94
C LEU A 89 -11.90 -12.70 7.24
N ILE A 90 -12.16 -13.97 7.51
CA ILE A 90 -13.53 -14.44 7.82
C ILE A 90 -14.09 -13.74 9.06
N GLY A 91 -13.26 -13.60 10.13
CA GLY A 91 -13.65 -12.89 11.33
C GLY A 91 -13.91 -11.40 11.09
N LEU A 92 -13.11 -10.75 10.24
CA LEU A 92 -13.33 -9.35 9.86
C LEU A 92 -14.63 -9.17 9.07
N VAL A 93 -14.89 -10.00 8.07
CA VAL A 93 -16.07 -9.95 7.20
C VAL A 93 -17.36 -10.17 8.01
N THR A 94 -17.39 -11.19 8.86
CA THR A 94 -18.55 -11.46 9.74
C THR A 94 -18.78 -10.32 10.72
N SER A 95 -17.74 -9.77 11.31
CA SER A 95 -17.84 -8.59 12.20
C SER A 95 -18.35 -7.35 11.47
N MET A 96 -17.97 -7.12 10.22
CA MET A 96 -18.52 -6.03 9.41
C MET A 96 -20.04 -6.18 9.21
N GLY A 97 -20.51 -7.42 9.02
CA GLY A 97 -21.96 -7.72 8.93
C GLY A 97 -22.68 -7.43 10.23
N LEU A 98 -22.18 -7.91 11.36
CA LEU A 98 -22.75 -7.68 12.69
C LEU A 98 -22.79 -6.19 13.06
N LEU A 99 -21.83 -5.41 12.57
CA LEU A 99 -21.78 -3.94 12.75
C LEU A 99 -22.63 -3.17 11.76
N GLY A 100 -23.48 -3.86 10.98
CA GLY A 100 -24.50 -3.23 10.15
C GLY A 100 -24.03 -2.73 8.79
N ARG A 101 -22.87 -3.22 8.27
CA ARG A 101 -22.44 -2.90 6.90
C ARG A 101 -23.54 -3.27 5.89
N LYS A 102 -23.81 -2.37 4.95
CA LYS A 102 -24.75 -2.60 3.82
C LYS A 102 -24.06 -2.47 2.45
N GLN A 103 -22.93 -1.74 2.40
CA GLN A 103 -22.18 -1.53 1.16
C GLN A 103 -21.40 -2.80 0.81
N GLU A 104 -21.33 -3.10 -0.47
CA GLU A 104 -20.51 -4.19 -1.00
C GLU A 104 -19.05 -4.10 -0.58
N LEU A 105 -18.40 -5.25 -0.48
CA LEU A 105 -16.99 -5.38 -0.15
C LEU A 105 -16.28 -6.11 -1.28
N HIS A 106 -15.34 -5.44 -1.92
CA HIS A 106 -14.54 -6.01 -3.02
C HIS A 106 -13.32 -6.74 -2.45
N ILE A 107 -13.12 -7.99 -2.86
CA ILE A 107 -11.98 -8.83 -2.47
C ILE A 107 -11.21 -9.22 -3.71
N TYR A 108 -9.96 -8.79 -3.79
CA TYR A 108 -8.99 -9.13 -4.83
C TYR A 108 -8.05 -10.19 -4.27
N ALA A 109 -8.11 -11.42 -4.80
CA ALA A 109 -7.40 -12.56 -4.21
C ALA A 109 -7.22 -13.70 -5.21
N PRO A 110 -6.34 -14.67 -4.96
CA PRO A 110 -6.36 -15.95 -5.67
C PRO A 110 -7.76 -16.58 -5.63
N SER A 111 -8.20 -17.13 -6.75
CA SER A 111 -9.60 -17.60 -6.98
C SER A 111 -10.13 -18.56 -5.90
N ALA A 112 -9.26 -19.42 -5.35
CA ALA A 112 -9.66 -20.38 -4.32
C ALA A 112 -10.20 -19.74 -3.04
N LEU A 113 -9.87 -18.47 -2.74
CA LEU A 113 -10.35 -17.79 -1.53
C LEU A 113 -11.86 -17.63 -1.52
N GLN A 114 -12.50 -17.43 -2.68
CA GLN A 114 -13.95 -17.34 -2.77
C GLN A 114 -14.62 -18.60 -2.23
N ASN A 115 -14.16 -19.78 -2.65
CA ASN A 115 -14.72 -21.06 -2.19
C ASN A 115 -14.51 -21.27 -0.69
N ILE A 116 -13.34 -20.88 -0.17
CA ILE A 116 -13.02 -20.98 1.26
C ILE A 116 -13.99 -20.14 2.09
N LEU A 117 -14.16 -18.86 1.75
CA LEU A 117 -15.05 -17.97 2.49
C LEU A 117 -16.52 -18.38 2.34
N THR A 118 -16.95 -18.78 1.16
CA THR A 118 -18.31 -19.27 0.92
C THR A 118 -18.61 -20.47 1.80
N LEU A 119 -17.74 -21.48 1.80
CA LEU A 119 -17.89 -22.69 2.64
C LEU A 119 -17.96 -22.35 4.12
N GLN A 120 -17.08 -21.45 4.61
CA GLN A 120 -17.07 -21.04 6.02
C GLN A 120 -18.38 -20.35 6.43
N LEU A 121 -18.93 -19.49 5.57
CA LEU A 121 -20.21 -18.81 5.82
C LEU A 121 -21.39 -19.78 5.78
N GLU A 122 -21.42 -20.70 4.81
CA GLU A 122 -22.46 -21.73 4.67
C GLU A 122 -22.51 -22.67 5.89
N VAL A 123 -21.37 -23.25 6.27
CA VAL A 123 -21.28 -24.16 7.42
C VAL A 123 -21.66 -23.47 8.73
N ALA A 124 -21.35 -22.18 8.85
CA ALA A 124 -21.76 -21.36 10.00
C ALA A 124 -23.20 -20.84 9.92
N ALA A 125 -23.97 -21.19 8.89
CA ALA A 125 -25.30 -20.64 8.59
C ALA A 125 -25.32 -19.10 8.68
N THR A 126 -24.26 -18.43 8.25
CA THR A 126 -24.07 -16.98 8.35
C THR A 126 -24.48 -16.31 7.03
N THR A 127 -25.51 -15.48 7.09
CA THR A 127 -25.91 -14.61 5.98
C THR A 127 -25.38 -13.20 6.20
N LEU A 128 -24.55 -12.71 5.27
CA LEU A 128 -24.05 -11.35 5.32
C LEU A 128 -25.12 -10.36 4.81
N PRO A 129 -25.30 -9.21 5.46
CA PRO A 129 -26.24 -8.18 5.01
C PRO A 129 -25.71 -7.30 3.87
N PHE A 130 -24.59 -7.69 3.24
CA PHE A 130 -23.92 -7.02 2.12
C PHE A 130 -23.30 -8.05 1.18
N ALA A 131 -23.06 -7.65 -0.08
CA ALA A 131 -22.42 -8.50 -1.07
C ALA A 131 -20.88 -8.53 -0.90
N LEU A 132 -20.30 -9.75 -1.03
CA LEU A 132 -18.88 -9.94 -1.29
C LEU A 132 -18.67 -10.04 -2.80
N VAL A 133 -17.90 -9.12 -3.37
CA VAL A 133 -17.57 -9.08 -4.78
C VAL A 133 -16.13 -9.55 -4.96
N PHE A 134 -15.95 -10.75 -5.51
CA PHE A 134 -14.63 -11.35 -5.71
C PHE A 134 -14.06 -10.97 -7.07
N HIS A 135 -12.78 -10.61 -7.06
CA HIS A 135 -11.96 -10.30 -8.23
C HIS A 135 -10.74 -11.23 -8.23
N PRO A 136 -10.75 -12.30 -9.05
CA PRO A 136 -9.65 -13.26 -9.05
C PRO A 136 -8.36 -12.62 -9.59
N LEU A 137 -7.24 -12.90 -8.93
CA LEU A 137 -5.91 -12.54 -9.39
C LEU A 137 -5.36 -13.68 -10.25
N GLU A 138 -5.18 -13.43 -11.54
CA GLU A 138 -4.76 -14.43 -12.52
C GLU A 138 -3.49 -14.02 -13.27
N LYS A 139 -3.27 -12.73 -13.47
CA LYS A 139 -2.15 -12.15 -14.21
C LYS A 139 -1.81 -10.76 -13.73
N ASP A 140 -0.60 -10.29 -14.01
CA ASP A 140 -0.19 -8.90 -13.81
C ASP A 140 -1.15 -7.94 -14.54
N GLY A 141 -1.55 -6.85 -13.88
CA GLY A 141 -2.38 -5.87 -14.54
C GLY A 141 -3.19 -4.97 -13.61
N PRO A 142 -4.02 -4.10 -14.21
CA PRO A 142 -4.85 -3.16 -13.47
C PRO A 142 -6.00 -3.88 -12.75
N LEU A 143 -6.25 -3.47 -11.50
CA LEU A 143 -7.38 -3.93 -10.67
C LEU A 143 -8.43 -2.84 -10.49
N ILE A 144 -7.99 -1.61 -10.24
CA ILE A 144 -8.85 -0.44 -10.07
C ILE A 144 -8.26 0.71 -10.88
N ASP A 145 -9.11 1.36 -11.64
CA ASP A 145 -8.75 2.59 -12.34
C ASP A 145 -9.87 3.63 -12.17
N ASN A 146 -9.58 4.72 -11.47
CA ASN A 146 -10.51 5.83 -11.30
C ASN A 146 -9.80 7.18 -11.51
N PRO A 147 -10.53 8.30 -11.57
CA PRO A 147 -9.92 9.61 -11.84
C PRO A 147 -8.86 10.07 -10.85
N LYS A 148 -8.79 9.51 -9.63
CA LYS A 148 -7.91 9.98 -8.56
C LYS A 148 -6.72 9.07 -8.31
N PHE A 149 -6.86 7.78 -8.54
CA PHE A 149 -5.82 6.77 -8.31
C PHE A 149 -6.03 5.52 -9.17
N SER A 150 -5.02 4.68 -9.22
CA SER A 150 -5.08 3.34 -9.80
C SER A 150 -4.48 2.32 -8.84
N VAL A 151 -4.95 1.07 -8.93
CA VAL A 151 -4.36 -0.09 -8.25
C VAL A 151 -4.07 -1.14 -9.30
N ALA A 152 -2.89 -1.73 -9.25
CA ALA A 152 -2.49 -2.85 -10.10
C ALA A 152 -1.88 -3.96 -9.24
N CYS A 153 -1.90 -5.19 -9.74
CA CYS A 153 -1.17 -6.31 -9.15
C CYS A 153 -0.02 -6.76 -10.04
N PHE A 154 0.94 -7.42 -9.43
CA PHE A 154 2.03 -8.10 -10.10
C PHE A 154 2.38 -9.41 -9.39
N ALA A 155 2.68 -10.46 -10.15
CA ALA A 155 3.09 -11.75 -9.59
C ALA A 155 4.46 -11.66 -8.93
N THR A 156 4.61 -12.33 -7.79
CA THR A 156 5.88 -12.59 -7.09
C THR A 156 6.23 -14.08 -7.19
N ARG A 157 7.47 -14.46 -6.87
CA ARG A 157 7.95 -15.84 -6.97
C ARG A 157 7.90 -16.53 -5.62
N HIS A 158 6.79 -17.17 -5.34
CA HIS A 158 6.56 -17.92 -4.09
C HIS A 158 6.12 -19.36 -4.36
N ARG A 159 5.96 -20.21 -3.32
CA ARG A 159 5.57 -21.63 -3.45
C ARG A 159 4.16 -21.84 -4.01
N ILE A 160 3.28 -20.87 -3.78
CA ILE A 160 1.91 -20.82 -4.30
C ILE A 160 1.71 -19.51 -5.05
N PRO A 161 0.68 -19.38 -5.90
CA PRO A 161 0.39 -18.11 -6.56
C PRO A 161 0.35 -16.95 -5.56
N CYS A 162 1.20 -15.96 -5.78
CA CYS A 162 1.40 -14.83 -4.87
C CYS A 162 1.53 -13.52 -5.64
N TRP A 163 0.98 -12.44 -5.08
CA TRP A 163 0.81 -11.16 -5.75
C TRP A 163 1.26 -9.99 -4.89
N GLY A 164 1.99 -9.07 -5.50
CA GLY A 164 2.19 -7.74 -4.96
C GLY A 164 1.17 -6.76 -5.50
N PHE A 165 1.08 -5.58 -4.89
CA PHE A 165 0.12 -4.54 -5.27
C PHE A 165 0.79 -3.18 -5.39
N ILE A 166 0.38 -2.39 -6.38
CA ILE A 166 0.88 -1.03 -6.57
C ILE A 166 -0.31 -0.07 -6.55
N ILE A 167 -0.27 0.90 -5.66
CA ILE A 167 -1.27 1.95 -5.55
C ILE A 167 -0.61 3.26 -5.97
N ARG A 168 -1.16 3.95 -6.97
CA ARG A 168 -0.62 5.19 -7.51
C ARG A 168 -1.68 6.30 -7.48
N GLU A 169 -1.33 7.47 -6.95
CA GLU A 169 -2.11 8.68 -7.20
C GLU A 169 -2.05 9.03 -8.69
N LYS A 170 -3.14 9.55 -9.24
CA LYS A 170 -3.11 10.14 -10.57
C LYS A 170 -2.69 11.61 -10.51
N LYS A 171 -2.01 12.07 -11.56
CA LYS A 171 -1.60 13.46 -11.69
C LYS A 171 -2.82 14.36 -11.56
N LYS A 172 -2.74 15.33 -10.66
CA LYS A 172 -3.78 16.34 -10.50
C LYS A 172 -3.59 17.45 -11.53
N PRO A 173 -4.67 18.01 -12.09
CA PRO A 173 -4.58 19.18 -12.95
C PRO A 173 -3.81 20.33 -12.30
N ARG A 174 -3.14 21.14 -13.09
CA ARG A 174 -2.41 22.33 -12.61
C ARG A 174 -3.39 23.31 -11.94
N LYS A 175 -2.89 24.12 -11.03
CA LYS A 175 -3.70 25.15 -10.38
C LYS A 175 -3.60 26.46 -11.15
N ILE A 176 -4.73 27.11 -11.40
CA ILE A 176 -4.76 28.45 -12.00
C ILE A 176 -4.17 29.47 -11.02
N ASN A 177 -3.24 30.27 -11.48
CA ASN A 177 -2.81 31.49 -10.81
C ASN A 177 -3.79 32.64 -11.20
N LYS A 178 -4.75 32.90 -10.32
CA LYS A 178 -5.85 33.85 -10.61
C LYS A 178 -5.35 35.27 -10.98
N GLU A 179 -4.32 35.75 -10.32
CA GLU A 179 -3.75 37.07 -10.59
C GLU A 179 -3.13 37.15 -11.99
N LYS A 180 -2.38 36.09 -12.34
CA LYS A 180 -1.69 36.04 -13.64
C LYS A 180 -2.66 35.88 -14.80
N VAL A 181 -3.66 34.96 -14.71
CA VAL A 181 -4.64 34.81 -15.79
C VAL A 181 -5.44 36.09 -16.03
N LEU A 182 -5.75 36.85 -14.97
CA LEU A 182 -6.39 38.16 -15.09
C LEU A 182 -5.47 39.19 -15.72
N ALA A 183 -4.20 39.27 -15.29
CA ALA A 183 -3.20 40.20 -15.84
C ALA A 183 -2.92 39.96 -17.32
N PHE A 184 -2.92 38.70 -17.78
CA PHE A 184 -2.76 38.35 -19.20
C PHE A 184 -4.08 38.34 -19.99
N GLY A 185 -5.21 38.69 -19.37
CA GLY A 185 -6.51 38.74 -20.04
C GLY A 185 -7.01 37.41 -20.57
N ILE A 186 -6.63 36.29 -19.94
CA ILE A 186 -7.02 34.94 -20.38
C ILE A 186 -8.49 34.71 -20.00
N PRO A 187 -9.35 34.35 -20.95
CA PRO A 187 -10.77 34.14 -20.68
C PRO A 187 -11.01 32.84 -19.88
N ALA A 188 -12.04 32.90 -19.03
CA ALA A 188 -12.34 31.75 -18.11
C ALA A 188 -12.66 30.44 -18.83
N ASN A 189 -13.20 30.49 -20.03
CA ASN A 189 -13.48 29.28 -20.83
C ASN A 189 -12.22 28.52 -21.28
N PHE A 190 -11.03 29.14 -21.16
CA PHE A 190 -9.73 28.48 -21.45
C PHE A 190 -9.07 27.89 -20.19
N TYR A 191 -9.67 28.03 -19.00
CA TYR A 191 -9.03 27.60 -17.75
C TYR A 191 -8.89 26.06 -17.64
N GLU A 192 -9.78 25.27 -18.24
CA GLU A 192 -9.65 23.81 -18.22
C GLU A 192 -8.43 23.37 -19.04
N GLN A 193 -8.20 23.98 -20.22
CA GLN A 193 -7.02 23.72 -21.05
C GLN A 193 -5.73 24.12 -20.31
N LEU A 194 -5.73 25.25 -19.62
CA LEU A 194 -4.59 25.64 -18.77
C LEU A 194 -4.31 24.62 -17.66
N LYS A 195 -5.35 24.05 -17.04
CA LYS A 195 -5.17 23.02 -16.01
C LYS A 195 -4.53 21.75 -16.56
N GLU A 196 -4.80 21.42 -17.82
CA GLU A 196 -4.19 20.27 -18.51
C GLU A 196 -2.78 20.55 -19.02
N GLY A 197 -2.34 21.81 -19.00
CA GLY A 197 -0.98 22.20 -19.34
C GLY A 197 -0.84 22.90 -20.70
N GLU A 198 -1.95 23.25 -21.36
CA GLU A 198 -1.91 23.94 -22.66
C GLU A 198 -1.50 25.41 -22.51
N ASP A 199 -0.74 25.93 -23.49
CA ASP A 199 -0.40 27.34 -23.60
C ASP A 199 -1.58 28.12 -24.21
N TYR A 200 -1.76 29.36 -23.79
CA TYR A 200 -2.81 30.22 -24.35
C TYR A 200 -2.26 31.10 -25.48
N THR A 201 -2.92 31.06 -26.63
CA THR A 201 -2.61 31.98 -27.74
C THR A 201 -3.61 33.11 -27.78
N THR A 202 -3.13 34.34 -27.69
CA THR A 202 -3.96 35.55 -27.79
C THR A 202 -4.52 35.74 -29.21
N LYS A 203 -5.52 36.65 -29.37
CA LYS A 203 -6.08 36.98 -30.68
C LYS A 203 -5.05 37.64 -31.64
N HIS A 204 -3.92 38.09 -31.11
CA HIS A 204 -2.84 38.72 -31.89
C HIS A 204 -1.69 37.72 -32.18
N GLY A 205 -1.87 36.43 -31.85
CA GLY A 205 -0.88 35.38 -32.11
C GLY A 205 0.23 35.28 -31.06
N GLU A 206 0.18 36.03 -29.97
CA GLU A 206 1.13 35.94 -28.88
C GLU A 206 0.84 34.70 -28.04
N VAL A 207 1.88 33.89 -27.76
CA VAL A 207 1.78 32.67 -26.95
C VAL A 207 2.15 32.96 -25.50
N ILE A 208 1.18 32.80 -24.59
CA ILE A 208 1.37 32.89 -23.14
C ILE A 208 1.59 31.46 -22.62
N ARG A 209 2.82 31.20 -22.18
CA ARG A 209 3.19 29.85 -21.67
C ARG A 209 2.41 29.51 -20.41
N ASN A 210 1.93 28.29 -20.37
CA ASN A 210 1.17 27.71 -19.25
C ASN A 210 1.83 27.94 -17.89
N GLU A 211 3.15 27.76 -17.82
CA GLU A 211 3.94 27.90 -16.60
C GLU A 211 3.89 29.30 -15.97
N LEU A 212 3.63 30.35 -16.76
CA LEU A 212 3.49 31.71 -16.29
C LEU A 212 2.18 31.95 -15.55
N VAL A 213 1.13 31.20 -15.90
CA VAL A 213 -0.26 31.43 -15.47
C VAL A 213 -0.85 30.32 -14.65
N THR A 214 -0.08 29.24 -14.41
CA THR A 214 -0.49 28.11 -13.57
C THR A 214 0.62 27.71 -12.59
N ILE A 215 0.21 27.00 -11.55
CA ILE A 215 1.09 26.44 -10.53
C ILE A 215 1.01 24.90 -10.63
N PRO A 216 2.14 24.17 -10.75
CA PRO A 216 2.10 22.71 -10.77
C PRO A 216 1.60 22.16 -9.44
N ASN A 217 0.86 21.07 -9.49
CA ASN A 217 0.56 20.31 -8.29
C ASN A 217 1.77 19.48 -7.87
N LYS A 218 1.74 18.98 -6.61
CA LYS A 218 2.73 17.99 -6.15
C LYS A 218 2.74 16.78 -7.08
N LEU A 219 3.89 16.15 -7.20
CA LEU A 219 4.03 14.88 -7.94
C LEU A 219 3.11 13.81 -7.35
N PRO A 220 2.54 12.95 -8.19
CA PRO A 220 1.77 11.81 -7.73
C PRO A 220 2.65 10.87 -6.90
N ARG A 221 2.14 10.45 -5.75
CA ARG A 221 2.82 9.49 -4.88
C ARG A 221 2.38 8.08 -5.22
N SER A 222 3.20 7.10 -4.89
CA SER A 222 2.90 5.70 -5.13
C SER A 222 3.47 4.80 -4.05
N TYR A 223 2.73 3.74 -3.74
CA TYR A 223 3.10 2.69 -2.81
C TYR A 223 3.10 1.35 -3.52
N ALA A 224 4.18 0.57 -3.37
CA ALA A 224 4.22 -0.82 -3.80
C ALA A 224 4.36 -1.73 -2.58
N PHE A 225 3.50 -2.73 -2.49
CA PHE A 225 3.59 -3.84 -1.55
C PHE A 225 4.12 -5.06 -2.29
N CYS A 226 5.35 -5.45 -2.00
CA CYS A 226 5.92 -6.70 -2.47
C CYS A 226 5.69 -7.76 -1.38
N ALA A 227 4.78 -8.70 -1.68
CA ALA A 227 4.50 -9.83 -0.81
C ALA A 227 5.64 -10.86 -0.84
N ASP A 228 5.40 -12.03 -0.26
CA ASP A 228 6.37 -13.11 -0.16
C ASP A 228 6.99 -13.49 -1.51
N THR A 229 8.30 -13.56 -1.55
CA THR A 229 9.04 -13.84 -2.78
C THR A 229 10.45 -14.33 -2.50
N VAL A 230 10.91 -15.32 -3.27
CA VAL A 230 12.34 -15.50 -3.42
C VAL A 230 12.92 -14.27 -4.15
N PHE A 231 14.21 -14.04 -4.03
CA PHE A 231 14.88 -12.95 -4.75
C PHE A 231 14.55 -12.99 -6.25
N ASP A 232 13.95 -11.93 -6.74
CA ASP A 232 13.52 -11.77 -8.13
C ASP A 232 13.76 -10.35 -8.62
N GLU A 233 14.77 -10.15 -9.44
CA GLU A 233 15.14 -8.84 -9.96
C GLU A 233 14.05 -8.20 -10.84
N SER A 234 13.12 -8.99 -11.39
CA SER A 234 12.02 -8.45 -12.19
C SER A 234 11.09 -7.54 -11.40
N ILE A 235 11.05 -7.68 -10.06
CA ILE A 235 10.29 -6.82 -9.16
C ILE A 235 10.74 -5.37 -9.28
N ALA A 236 12.03 -5.12 -9.49
CA ALA A 236 12.55 -3.76 -9.64
C ALA A 236 11.91 -3.00 -10.81
N GLU A 237 11.74 -3.66 -11.96
CA GLU A 237 11.06 -3.03 -13.10
C GLU A 237 9.57 -2.82 -12.86
N LYS A 238 8.90 -3.79 -12.19
CA LYS A 238 7.48 -3.70 -11.84
C LYS A 238 7.20 -2.55 -10.86
N THR A 239 8.12 -2.30 -9.93
CA THR A 239 8.00 -1.27 -8.88
C THR A 239 8.80 -0.01 -9.14
N LYS A 240 9.24 0.20 -10.39
CA LYS A 240 10.12 1.31 -10.76
C LYS A 240 9.56 2.67 -10.34
N LYS A 241 10.43 3.46 -9.70
CA LYS A 241 10.16 4.85 -9.26
C LYS A 241 8.93 5.02 -8.37
N VAL A 242 8.60 4.00 -7.57
CA VAL A 242 7.57 4.18 -6.54
C VAL A 242 8.11 5.05 -5.41
N THR A 243 7.24 5.86 -4.80
CA THR A 243 7.61 6.70 -3.66
C THR A 243 8.03 5.85 -2.46
N VAL A 244 7.26 4.80 -2.16
CA VAL A 244 7.58 3.86 -1.09
C VAL A 244 7.42 2.43 -1.62
N LEU A 245 8.46 1.64 -1.47
CA LEU A 245 8.43 0.19 -1.65
C LEU A 245 8.37 -0.47 -0.28
N TYR A 246 7.36 -1.28 -0.02
CA TYR A 246 7.40 -2.29 1.03
C TYR A 246 7.90 -3.59 0.41
N HIS A 247 8.92 -4.20 1.01
CA HIS A 247 9.45 -5.49 0.59
C HIS A 247 9.57 -6.43 1.77
N GLU A 248 9.13 -7.69 1.59
CA GLU A 248 9.37 -8.71 2.58
C GLU A 248 10.87 -8.91 2.83
N THR A 249 11.24 -9.14 4.07
CA THR A 249 12.61 -9.39 4.53
C THR A 249 12.56 -10.42 5.65
N THR A 250 12.15 -11.62 5.31
CA THR A 250 11.94 -12.68 6.30
C THR A 250 13.25 -13.07 7.00
N TYR A 251 14.39 -12.89 6.34
CA TYR A 251 15.70 -13.32 6.84
C TYR A 251 16.78 -12.26 6.71
N LEU A 252 17.76 -12.32 7.63
CA LEU A 252 19.04 -11.60 7.49
C LEU A 252 19.88 -12.22 6.37
N LYS A 253 20.82 -11.46 5.80
CA LYS A 253 21.75 -11.88 4.75
C LYS A 253 22.42 -13.24 5.05
N ALA A 254 22.87 -13.45 6.29
CA ALA A 254 23.52 -14.69 6.72
C ALA A 254 22.65 -15.94 6.57
N GLN A 255 21.37 -15.80 6.28
CA GLN A 255 20.41 -16.89 6.07
C GLN A 255 19.90 -16.96 4.61
N SER A 256 20.69 -16.53 3.63
CA SER A 256 20.29 -16.49 2.22
C SER A 256 19.84 -17.86 1.69
N ASP A 257 20.58 -18.95 1.98
CA ASP A 257 20.21 -20.29 1.54
C ASP A 257 18.85 -20.73 2.13
N ARG A 258 18.59 -20.34 3.39
CA ARG A 258 17.31 -20.61 4.04
C ARG A 258 16.20 -19.76 3.43
N ALA A 259 16.46 -18.49 3.13
CA ALA A 259 15.51 -17.61 2.45
C ALA A 259 15.11 -18.22 1.11
N GLU A 260 16.06 -18.62 0.27
CA GLU A 260 15.81 -19.23 -1.03
C GLU A 260 15.01 -20.54 -0.89
N SER A 261 15.42 -21.45 0.00
CA SER A 261 14.75 -22.74 0.20
C SER A 261 13.32 -22.59 0.73
N ARG A 262 12.97 -21.46 1.35
CA ARG A 262 11.65 -21.14 1.89
C ARG A 262 10.87 -20.18 1.00
N PHE A 263 11.42 -19.79 -0.14
CA PHE A 263 10.82 -18.82 -1.07
C PHE A 263 10.59 -17.43 -0.45
N HIS A 264 11.61 -16.94 0.26
CA HIS A 264 11.63 -15.62 0.89
C HIS A 264 12.87 -14.84 0.51
N ALA A 265 12.91 -13.56 0.85
CA ALA A 265 14.03 -12.67 0.60
C ALA A 265 14.80 -12.33 1.89
N THR A 266 16.03 -11.83 1.69
CA THR A 266 16.87 -11.27 2.74
C THR A 266 16.85 -9.74 2.71
N THR A 267 17.35 -9.13 3.78
CA THR A 267 17.60 -7.69 3.94
C THR A 267 18.38 -7.10 2.75
N GLU A 268 19.50 -7.71 2.38
CA GLU A 268 20.35 -7.24 1.28
C GLU A 268 19.62 -7.33 -0.08
N GLN A 269 18.87 -8.40 -0.31
CA GLN A 269 18.11 -8.61 -1.52
C GLN A 269 16.98 -7.58 -1.67
N ALA A 270 16.24 -7.30 -0.60
CA ALA A 270 15.22 -6.25 -0.59
C ALA A 270 15.82 -4.85 -0.87
N ALA A 271 16.96 -4.55 -0.24
CA ALA A 271 17.67 -3.28 -0.47
C ALA A 271 18.18 -3.17 -1.92
N PHE A 272 18.71 -4.26 -2.50
CA PHE A 272 19.13 -4.30 -3.91
C PHE A 272 17.96 -4.00 -4.85
N ILE A 273 16.78 -4.60 -4.61
CA ILE A 273 15.57 -4.30 -5.40
C ILE A 273 15.20 -2.83 -5.29
N ALA A 274 15.26 -2.23 -4.09
CA ALA A 274 14.96 -0.82 -3.87
C ALA A 274 15.91 0.12 -4.65
N VAL A 275 17.21 -0.18 -4.65
CA VAL A 275 18.21 0.55 -5.47
C VAL A 275 17.86 0.45 -6.95
N LYS A 276 17.67 -0.79 -7.44
CA LYS A 276 17.39 -1.05 -8.87
C LYS A 276 16.06 -0.46 -9.34
N ALA A 277 15.07 -0.44 -8.46
CA ALA A 277 13.76 0.18 -8.71
C ALA A 277 13.82 1.72 -8.67
N GLU A 278 14.90 2.33 -8.25
CA GLU A 278 15.00 3.78 -8.04
C GLU A 278 13.88 4.30 -7.11
N THR A 279 13.50 3.53 -6.07
CA THR A 279 12.47 3.97 -5.11
C THR A 279 13.00 5.07 -4.21
N GLU A 280 12.12 5.94 -3.70
CA GLU A 280 12.54 7.02 -2.80
C GLU A 280 12.76 6.51 -1.38
N ARG A 281 11.96 5.53 -0.91
CA ARG A 281 12.01 4.98 0.44
C ARG A 281 11.66 3.49 0.45
N LEU A 282 12.34 2.71 1.28
CA LEU A 282 12.09 1.29 1.50
C LEU A 282 11.50 1.06 2.90
N LEU A 283 10.37 0.36 2.97
CA LEU A 283 9.87 -0.23 4.20
C LEU A 283 10.14 -1.73 4.18
N ILE A 284 10.76 -2.25 5.22
CA ILE A 284 11.01 -3.69 5.37
C ILE A 284 10.11 -4.29 6.45
N GLY A 285 9.61 -5.49 6.20
CA GLY A 285 8.70 -6.20 7.09
C GLY A 285 8.63 -7.69 6.79
N HIS A 286 7.60 -8.37 7.32
CA HIS A 286 7.43 -9.82 7.20
C HIS A 286 8.58 -10.57 7.85
N PHE A 287 8.93 -10.17 9.07
CA PHE A 287 10.09 -10.71 9.79
C PHE A 287 9.80 -12.12 10.33
N SER A 288 10.77 -13.03 10.18
CA SER A 288 10.64 -14.37 10.78
C SER A 288 10.47 -14.28 12.29
N SER A 289 9.56 -15.07 12.84
CA SER A 289 9.37 -15.25 14.29
C SER A 289 10.60 -15.76 15.05
N LYS A 290 11.66 -16.13 14.33
CA LYS A 290 12.96 -16.48 14.91
C LYS A 290 13.66 -15.26 15.55
N TYR A 291 13.34 -14.06 15.09
CA TYR A 291 14.05 -12.84 15.50
C TYR A 291 13.16 -11.99 16.43
N GLU A 292 13.61 -11.83 17.67
CA GLU A 292 12.97 -10.92 18.62
C GLU A 292 13.36 -9.48 18.33
N ASN A 293 14.68 -9.22 18.18
CA ASN A 293 15.21 -7.90 17.87
C ASN A 293 15.35 -7.70 16.36
N LEU A 294 14.87 -6.57 15.88
CA LEU A 294 14.89 -6.21 14.44
C LEU A 294 15.98 -5.20 14.08
N HIS A 295 16.84 -4.83 15.04
CA HIS A 295 17.90 -3.84 14.80
C HIS A 295 18.83 -4.25 13.65
N ASP A 296 19.22 -5.53 13.60
CA ASP A 296 20.13 -6.03 12.57
C ASP A 296 19.50 -5.97 11.17
N PHE A 297 18.17 -6.16 11.08
CA PHE A 297 17.45 -6.01 9.81
C PHE A 297 17.59 -4.60 9.25
N LEU A 298 17.38 -3.59 10.10
CA LEU A 298 17.53 -2.20 9.69
C LEU A 298 18.98 -1.87 9.33
N ALA A 299 19.93 -2.27 10.18
CA ALA A 299 21.35 -1.99 9.99
C ALA A 299 21.88 -2.61 8.69
N GLU A 300 21.61 -3.90 8.43
CA GLU A 300 22.03 -4.56 7.18
C GLU A 300 21.40 -3.90 5.94
N THR A 301 20.10 -3.63 5.98
CA THR A 301 19.41 -3.04 4.84
C THR A 301 19.94 -1.65 4.52
N GLN A 302 20.17 -0.82 5.56
CA GLN A 302 20.67 0.55 5.41
C GLN A 302 22.11 0.62 4.86
N THR A 303 22.91 -0.43 4.97
CA THR A 303 24.24 -0.46 4.32
C THR A 303 24.15 -0.40 2.79
N VAL A 304 23.05 -0.87 2.20
CA VAL A 304 22.80 -0.92 0.75
C VAL A 304 21.83 0.19 0.32
N PHE A 305 20.75 0.39 1.07
CA PHE A 305 19.75 1.43 0.80
C PHE A 305 19.49 2.25 2.07
N PRO A 306 20.19 3.40 2.25
CA PRO A 306 20.15 4.19 3.49
C PRO A 306 18.75 4.67 3.90
N ASN A 307 17.87 4.99 2.92
CA ASN A 307 16.48 5.44 3.20
C ASN A 307 15.53 4.27 3.47
N THR A 308 15.91 3.43 4.43
CA THR A 308 15.13 2.26 4.87
C THR A 308 14.56 2.48 6.26
N GLU A 309 13.33 2.05 6.47
CA GLU A 309 12.63 2.02 7.76
C GLU A 309 12.05 0.62 8.03
N LEU A 310 11.94 0.26 9.32
CA LEU A 310 11.19 -0.93 9.74
C LEU A 310 9.69 -0.65 9.68
N ALA A 311 8.93 -1.60 9.15
CA ALA A 311 7.47 -1.56 9.21
C ALA A 311 7.01 -1.88 10.65
N VAL A 312 6.83 -0.85 11.47
CA VAL A 312 6.45 -0.97 12.90
C VAL A 312 4.94 -0.91 13.04
N GLU A 313 4.36 -1.87 13.78
CA GLU A 313 2.92 -1.94 14.02
C GLU A 313 2.40 -0.69 14.73
N GLY A 314 1.24 -0.19 14.29
CA GLY A 314 0.61 1.03 14.77
C GLY A 314 1.18 2.32 14.20
N VAL A 315 2.33 2.27 13.54
CA VAL A 315 2.92 3.44 12.87
C VAL A 315 2.25 3.65 11.50
N THR A 316 1.94 4.91 11.20
CA THR A 316 1.48 5.32 9.87
C THR A 316 2.61 6.04 9.14
N PHE A 317 3.10 5.44 8.09
CA PHE A 317 4.13 6.01 7.20
C PHE A 317 3.45 6.87 6.15
N ILE A 318 3.69 8.17 6.21
CA ILE A 318 3.14 9.13 5.22
C ILE A 318 4.05 9.16 3.99
N LEU A 319 3.43 9.09 2.80
CA LEU A 319 4.10 9.19 1.52
C LEU A 319 4.31 10.64 1.12
#